data_ff13cc9c4e9bed7c89d93d16eb2fa250
#
_entry.id   ff13cc9c4e9bed7c89d93d16eb2fa250
#
_cell.length_a   1.000
_cell.length_b   1.000
_cell.length_c   1.000
_cell.angle_alpha   90.00
_cell.angle_beta   90.00
_cell.angle_gamma   90.00
#
_symmetry.space_group_name_H-M   'P 1'
#
loop_
_entity.id
_entity.type
_entity.pdbx_description
1 polymer ?
#
loop_
_entity_poly.entity_id
_entity_poly.type
_entity_poly.pdbx_seq_one_letter_code
_entity_poly.pdbx_strand_id
1 'polypeptide(L)'
;MLFVRTPTNIYQGLKKIGELKRGETLVVSGAAGSVGAVACQLGKAAGAKVYAIAGSDDKCRWLENELGVDKAFNYKSRTFYTDLKKIGYLDVYFDNVGGES
;
A
#
# COMPACT_ATOMS: atom_id res chain seq x y z
N MET A 1 11.40 -1.66 9.78
CA MET A 1 10.14 -1.74 9.02
C MET A 1 9.08 -2.45 9.84
N LEU A 2 7.89 -1.87 9.90
CA LEU A 2 6.76 -2.51 10.56
C LEU A 2 5.94 -3.28 9.52
N PHE A 3 5.73 -4.56 9.78
CA PHE A 3 4.92 -5.41 8.91
C PHE A 3 3.56 -5.63 9.56
N VAL A 4 2.50 -5.25 8.87
CA VAL A 4 1.12 -5.43 9.35
C VAL A 4 0.38 -6.35 8.40
N ARG A 5 -0.22 -7.40 8.93
CA ARG A 5 -0.91 -8.40 8.14
C ARG A 5 -2.36 -8.55 8.57
N THR A 6 -3.27 -8.43 7.63
CA THR A 6 -4.68 -8.73 7.86
C THR A 6 -4.92 -10.23 7.60
N PRO A 7 -5.97 -10.81 8.19
CA PRO A 7 -7.02 -10.18 8.99
C PRO A 7 -6.72 -10.07 10.49
N THR A 8 -5.49 -10.37 10.92
CA THR A 8 -5.18 -10.53 12.32
C THR A 8 -5.63 -9.36 13.18
N ASN A 9 -5.36 -8.13 12.73
CA ASN A 9 -5.82 -6.97 13.47
C ASN A 9 -5.86 -5.74 12.55
N ILE A 10 -6.94 -5.65 11.78
CA ILE A 10 -7.14 -4.56 10.83
C ILE A 10 -7.12 -3.21 11.53
N TYR A 11 -7.78 -3.12 12.67
CA TYR A 11 -7.91 -1.86 13.41
C TYR A 11 -6.54 -1.32 13.84
N GLN A 12 -5.70 -2.18 14.43
CA GLN A 12 -4.36 -1.77 14.85
C GLN A 12 -3.49 -1.42 13.64
N GLY A 13 -3.62 -2.16 12.55
CA GLY A 13 -2.90 -1.87 11.32
C GLY A 13 -3.23 -0.49 10.79
N LEU A 14 -4.50 -0.16 10.72
CA LEU A 14 -4.94 1.15 10.24
C LEU A 14 -4.51 2.25 11.19
N LYS A 15 -4.53 1.99 12.50
CA LYS A 15 -4.06 2.96 13.48
C LYS A 15 -2.58 3.27 13.28
N LYS A 16 -1.76 2.25 13.03
CA LYS A 16 -0.33 2.44 12.78
C LYS A 16 -0.08 3.27 11.53
N ILE A 17 -0.89 3.07 10.48
CA ILE A 17 -0.79 3.87 9.28
C ILE A 17 -1.11 5.34 9.59
N GLY A 18 -2.13 5.58 10.40
CA GLY A 18 -2.49 6.94 10.80
C GLY A 18 -1.43 7.63 11.63
N GLU A 19 -0.52 6.87 12.23
CA GLU A 19 0.59 7.42 13.02
C GLU A 19 1.82 7.74 12.17
N LEU A 20 1.79 7.43 10.88
CA LEU A 20 2.92 7.73 10.00
C LEU A 20 3.18 9.24 9.95
N LYS A 21 4.46 9.56 9.81
CA LYS A 21 4.89 10.96 9.72
C LYS A 21 5.10 11.32 8.27
N ARG A 22 5.06 12.63 7.99
CA ARG A 22 5.31 13.13 6.65
C ARG A 22 6.67 12.65 6.15
N GLY A 23 6.68 12.13 4.93
CA GLY A 23 7.90 11.64 4.31
C GLY A 23 8.22 10.18 4.59
N GLU A 24 7.52 9.54 5.52
CA GLU A 24 7.68 8.11 5.72
C GLU A 24 7.05 7.33 4.58
N THR A 25 7.43 6.07 4.43
CA THR A 25 7.02 5.25 3.27
C THR A 25 6.11 4.12 3.72
N LEU A 26 4.96 4.01 3.06
CA LEU A 26 3.98 2.95 3.27
C LEU A 26 3.82 2.14 1.99
N VAL A 27 3.86 0.82 2.10
CA VAL A 27 3.50 -0.07 1.01
C VAL A 27 2.27 -0.87 1.40
N VAL A 28 1.28 -0.90 0.53
CA VAL A 28 0.01 -1.60 0.78
C VAL A 28 -0.17 -2.67 -0.29
N SER A 29 -0.23 -3.94 0.11
CA SER A 29 -0.58 -5.01 -0.81
C SER A 29 -2.09 -5.24 -0.77
N GLY A 30 -2.66 -5.77 -1.87
CA GLY A 30 -4.12 -5.88 -1.99
C GLY A 30 -4.80 -4.53 -1.95
N ALA A 31 -4.15 -3.51 -2.47
CA ALA A 31 -4.56 -2.13 -2.28
C ALA A 31 -5.89 -1.78 -2.94
N ALA A 32 -6.28 -2.51 -3.98
CA ALA A 32 -7.55 -2.26 -4.65
C ALA A 32 -8.76 -2.80 -3.90
N GLY A 33 -8.55 -3.60 -2.85
CA GLY A 33 -9.63 -4.05 -1.99
C GLY A 33 -10.07 -2.94 -1.04
N SER A 34 -11.25 -3.12 -0.39
CA SER A 34 -11.81 -2.06 0.44
C SER A 34 -10.90 -1.66 1.61
N VAL A 35 -10.30 -2.62 2.30
CA VAL A 35 -9.40 -2.32 3.42
C VAL A 35 -8.10 -1.69 2.90
N GLY A 36 -7.56 -2.24 1.80
CA GLY A 36 -6.34 -1.70 1.21
C GLY A 36 -6.54 -0.26 0.72
N ALA A 37 -7.69 0.03 0.13
CA ALA A 37 -8.00 1.39 -0.32
C ALA A 37 -8.06 2.37 0.85
N VAL A 38 -8.66 1.96 1.97
CA VAL A 38 -8.69 2.79 3.18
C VAL A 38 -7.28 3.03 3.70
N ALA A 39 -6.45 1.99 3.71
CA ALA A 39 -5.06 2.13 4.15
C ALA A 39 -4.29 3.13 3.31
N CYS A 40 -4.48 3.10 1.99
CA CYS A 40 -3.84 4.06 1.09
C CYS A 40 -4.28 5.49 1.41
N GLN A 41 -5.57 5.69 1.62
CA GLN A 41 -6.09 7.02 1.93
C GLN A 41 -5.55 7.54 3.26
N LEU A 42 -5.48 6.69 4.26
CA LEU A 42 -4.92 7.07 5.56
C LEU A 42 -3.45 7.45 5.44
N GLY A 43 -2.68 6.68 4.68
CA GLY A 43 -1.27 6.99 4.45
C GLY A 43 -1.09 8.34 3.78
N LYS A 44 -1.88 8.62 2.76
CA LYS A 44 -1.82 9.90 2.07
C LYS A 44 -2.23 11.05 2.99
N ALA A 45 -3.26 10.85 3.81
CA ALA A 45 -3.70 11.86 4.76
C ALA A 45 -2.62 12.16 5.80
N ALA A 46 -1.81 11.17 6.15
CA ALA A 46 -0.70 11.36 7.10
C ALA A 46 0.51 12.05 6.45
N GLY A 47 0.50 12.25 5.14
CA GLY A 47 1.62 12.85 4.44
C GLY A 47 2.70 11.86 4.04
N ALA A 48 2.45 10.57 4.17
CA ALA A 48 3.42 9.54 3.81
C ALA A 48 3.45 9.32 2.30
N LYS A 49 4.55 8.74 1.84
CA LYS A 49 4.63 8.24 0.46
C LYS A 49 3.95 6.88 0.43
N VAL A 50 2.95 6.73 -0.43
CA VAL A 50 2.17 5.50 -0.50
C VAL A 50 2.43 4.77 -1.81
N TYR A 51 2.88 3.54 -1.70
CA TYR A 51 3.06 2.65 -2.83
C TYR A 51 2.07 1.51 -2.70
N ALA A 52 1.32 1.26 -3.76
CA ALA A 52 0.26 0.27 -3.74
C ALA A 52 0.63 -0.92 -4.62
N ILE A 53 0.20 -2.11 -4.23
CA ILE A 53 0.43 -3.33 -4.98
C ILE A 53 -0.93 -3.93 -5.31
N ALA A 54 -1.14 -4.24 -6.58
CA ALA A 54 -2.40 -4.83 -7.04
C ALA A 54 -2.12 -5.88 -8.11
N GLY A 55 -3.16 -6.60 -8.52
CA GLY A 55 -3.02 -7.74 -9.41
C GLY A 55 -3.31 -7.48 -10.88
N SER A 56 -3.54 -6.23 -11.27
CA SER A 56 -3.76 -5.90 -12.67
C SER A 56 -3.38 -4.45 -12.95
N ASP A 57 -3.10 -4.16 -14.22
CA ASP A 57 -2.76 -2.79 -14.62
C ASP A 57 -3.94 -1.84 -14.44
N ASP A 58 -5.17 -2.32 -14.67
CA ASP A 58 -6.36 -1.51 -14.48
C ASP A 58 -6.51 -1.06 -13.02
N LYS A 59 -6.28 -1.98 -12.09
CA LYS A 59 -6.32 -1.66 -10.66
C LYS A 59 -5.22 -0.67 -10.31
N CYS A 60 -4.04 -0.83 -10.86
CA CYS A 60 -2.93 0.09 -10.60
C CYS A 60 -3.26 1.50 -11.08
N ARG A 61 -3.83 1.62 -12.28
CA ARG A 61 -4.24 2.93 -12.79
C ARG A 61 -5.32 3.57 -11.91
N TRP A 62 -6.28 2.77 -11.46
CA TRP A 62 -7.32 3.26 -10.57
C TRP A 62 -6.72 3.79 -9.26
N LEU A 63 -5.77 3.05 -8.69
CA LEU A 63 -5.11 3.47 -7.46
C LEU A 63 -4.36 4.78 -7.63
N GLU A 64 -3.64 4.93 -8.74
CA GLU A 64 -2.88 6.15 -9.00
C GLU A 64 -3.79 7.34 -9.28
N ASN A 65 -4.85 7.13 -10.05
CA ASN A 65 -5.70 8.21 -10.51
C ASN A 65 -6.78 8.59 -9.50
N GLU A 66 -7.37 7.61 -8.83
CA GLU A 66 -8.51 7.85 -7.94
C GLU A 66 -8.09 8.00 -6.49
N LEU A 67 -7.15 7.18 -6.02
CA LEU A 67 -6.69 7.27 -4.63
C LEU A 67 -5.46 8.16 -4.48
N GLY A 68 -4.81 8.52 -5.57
CA GLY A 68 -3.68 9.41 -5.52
C GLY A 68 -2.43 8.83 -4.88
N VAL A 69 -2.26 7.51 -4.93
CA VAL A 69 -1.02 6.89 -4.42
C VAL A 69 0.16 7.38 -5.26
N ASP A 70 1.34 7.38 -4.66
CA ASP A 70 2.53 7.86 -5.36
C ASP A 70 2.89 6.97 -6.52
N LYS A 71 2.73 5.65 -6.35
CA LYS A 71 2.90 4.72 -7.45
C LYS A 71 2.20 3.41 -7.11
N ALA A 72 1.66 2.75 -8.13
CA ALA A 72 1.08 1.41 -7.98
C ALA A 72 1.88 0.41 -8.82
N PHE A 73 2.06 -0.78 -8.25
CA PHE A 73 2.81 -1.86 -8.90
C PHE A 73 1.90 -3.05 -9.13
N ASN A 74 2.04 -3.66 -10.31
CA ASN A 74 1.35 -4.91 -10.62
C ASN A 74 2.27 -6.06 -10.25
N TYR A 75 1.91 -6.86 -9.24
CA TYR A 75 2.78 -7.94 -8.78
C TYR A 75 2.95 -9.05 -9.81
N LYS A 76 2.13 -9.08 -10.85
CA LYS A 76 2.25 -10.02 -11.95
C LYS A 76 3.22 -9.54 -13.03
N SER A 77 3.71 -8.31 -12.92
CA SER A 77 4.69 -7.77 -13.85
C SER A 77 6.05 -8.45 -13.68
N ARG A 78 6.77 -8.63 -14.79
CA ARG A 78 8.11 -9.21 -14.77
C ARG A 78 9.09 -8.36 -13.98
N THR A 79 8.89 -7.06 -13.95
CA THR A 79 9.81 -6.12 -13.30
C THR A 79 9.38 -5.75 -11.91
N PHE A 80 8.38 -6.46 -11.35
CA PHE A 80 7.81 -6.09 -10.06
C PHE A 80 8.86 -5.99 -8.96
N TYR A 81 9.69 -7.03 -8.81
CA TYR A 81 10.69 -7.03 -7.74
C TYR A 81 11.76 -5.96 -7.96
N THR A 82 12.15 -5.74 -9.21
CA THR A 82 13.12 -4.69 -9.53
C THR A 82 12.55 -3.33 -9.18
N ASP A 83 11.30 -3.07 -9.56
CA ASP A 83 10.65 -1.79 -9.28
C ASP A 83 10.45 -1.60 -7.78
N LEU A 84 10.07 -2.66 -7.08
CA LEU A 84 9.87 -2.60 -5.63
C LEU A 84 11.17 -2.26 -4.90
N LYS A 85 12.29 -2.83 -5.35
CA LYS A 85 13.59 -2.54 -4.74
C LYS A 85 14.00 -1.08 -4.88
N LYS A 86 13.53 -0.40 -5.90
CA LYS A 86 13.85 1.00 -6.11
C LYS A 86 13.25 1.92 -5.07
N ILE A 87 12.23 1.46 -4.35
CA ILE A 87 11.62 2.24 -3.29
C ILE A 87 12.62 2.47 -2.14
N GLY A 88 13.46 1.48 -1.86
CA GLY A 88 14.43 1.54 -0.79
C GLY A 88 13.82 1.17 0.55
N TYR A 89 14.04 1.98 1.58
CA TYR A 89 13.56 1.68 2.92
C TYR A 89 12.06 1.89 3.04
N LEU A 90 11.38 0.92 3.67
CA LEU A 90 9.95 1.00 3.93
C LEU A 90 9.73 1.15 5.44
N ASP A 91 8.92 2.10 5.83
CA ASP A 91 8.59 2.29 7.25
C ASP A 91 7.47 1.33 7.68
N VAL A 92 6.45 1.15 6.84
CA VAL A 92 5.34 0.24 7.12
C VAL A 92 4.99 -0.54 5.85
N TYR A 93 4.80 -1.85 6.02
CA TYR A 93 4.25 -2.71 4.96
C TYR A 93 2.92 -3.25 5.46
N PHE A 94 1.84 -2.86 4.80
CA PHE A 94 0.49 -3.31 5.15
C PHE A 94 0.08 -4.41 4.17
N ASP A 95 0.03 -5.65 4.65
CA ASP A 95 -0.31 -6.80 3.82
C ASP A 95 -1.78 -7.18 3.99
N ASN A 96 -2.60 -6.86 3.00
CA ASN A 96 -4.02 -7.19 3.01
C ASN A 96 -4.23 -8.58 2.40
N VAL A 97 -3.75 -9.59 3.11
CA VAL A 97 -3.72 -10.96 2.59
C VAL A 97 -5.10 -11.53 2.32
N GLY A 98 -6.08 -11.15 3.11
CA GLY A 98 -7.43 -11.66 2.94
C GLY A 98 -8.21 -10.96 1.84
N GLY A 99 -7.65 -9.92 1.26
CA GLY A 99 -8.32 -9.14 0.24
C GLY A 99 -8.20 -9.78 -1.13
N GLU A 100 -9.18 -9.49 -1.96
CA GLU A 100 -9.11 -9.86 -3.36
C GLU A 100 -8.17 -8.91 -4.10
N SER A 101 -7.21 -9.47 -4.71
CA SER A 101 -6.25 -8.67 -5.44
C SER A 101 -6.50 -8.69 -6.93
#